data_076205417a0308607a5c9609c33e0703
#
_entry.id   076205417a0308607a5c9609c33e0703
#
_cell.length_a   1.000
_cell.length_b   1.000
_cell.length_c   1.000
_cell.angle_alpha   90.00
_cell.angle_beta   90.00
_cell.angle_gamma   90.00
#
_symmetry.space_group_name_H-M   'P 1'
#
loop_
_entity.id
_entity.type
_entity.pdbx_description
1 polymer ?
#
loop_
_entity_poly.entity_id
_entity_poly.type
_entity_poly.pdbx_seq_one_letter_code
_entity_poly.pdbx_strand_id
1 'polypeptide(L)'
;MSSGCPIIGFYSPSEDETIWKTRIEDDSPDFRFELLEHVEQKQCVKYALVWSPPNGLLQNFENLKAIFVLGAGVDALLRDPHLPQVPIVRLEDAGMATQMAHYVIYGVLRFQRHFETYQDFQNNRHWEPLTNIEPIERFVVGIMGLGAIGAVVAKQVSRLGFPVLGWSASPKEIDGIRTFHGDGGLSRF
;
A
#
# COMPACT_ATOMS: atom_id res chain seq x y z
N MET A 1 -28.95 -7.78 -31.91
CA MET A 1 -28.33 -7.67 -30.63
C MET A 1 -26.91 -7.17 -30.88
N SER A 2 -26.68 -5.89 -30.69
CA SER A 2 -25.34 -5.29 -30.87
C SER A 2 -24.45 -5.77 -29.72
N SER A 3 -23.59 -6.73 -29.99
CA SER A 3 -22.53 -7.11 -29.06
C SER A 3 -21.49 -5.98 -29.06
N GLY A 4 -21.79 -4.91 -28.32
CA GLY A 4 -20.80 -3.88 -28.08
C GLY A 4 -19.58 -4.51 -27.41
N CYS A 5 -18.38 -4.08 -27.80
CA CYS A 5 -17.13 -4.47 -27.18
C CYS A 5 -17.21 -4.24 -25.65
N PRO A 6 -16.85 -5.21 -24.82
CA PRO A 6 -16.92 -5.06 -23.37
C PRO A 6 -16.04 -3.90 -22.88
N ILE A 7 -16.51 -3.21 -21.84
CA ILE A 7 -15.82 -2.04 -21.29
C ILE A 7 -15.18 -2.39 -19.95
N ILE A 8 -13.93 -1.95 -19.78
CA ILE A 8 -13.30 -1.74 -18.48
C ILE A 8 -13.53 -0.28 -18.11
N GLY A 9 -14.37 -0.08 -17.10
CA GLY A 9 -14.64 1.25 -16.57
C GLY A 9 -13.59 1.67 -15.56
N PHE A 10 -13.15 2.92 -15.62
CA PHE A 10 -12.12 3.46 -14.72
C PHE A 10 -12.66 4.63 -13.90
N TYR A 11 -12.24 4.68 -12.64
CA TYR A 11 -12.43 5.81 -11.76
C TYR A 11 -11.27 5.95 -10.78
N SER A 12 -10.62 7.09 -10.79
CA SER A 12 -9.67 7.51 -9.77
C SER A 12 -9.61 9.04 -9.68
N PRO A 13 -9.62 9.63 -8.49
CA PRO A 13 -9.46 11.07 -8.33
C PRO A 13 -7.99 11.54 -8.40
N SER A 14 -7.03 10.61 -8.40
CA SER A 14 -5.59 10.90 -8.28
C SER A 14 -4.70 10.27 -9.33
N GLU A 15 -5.20 9.26 -10.05
CA GLU A 15 -4.41 8.55 -11.05
C GLU A 15 -4.63 9.14 -12.45
N ASP A 16 -3.57 9.17 -13.25
CA ASP A 16 -3.65 9.59 -14.64
C ASP A 16 -4.34 8.52 -15.50
N GLU A 17 -5.53 8.84 -15.97
CA GLU A 17 -6.35 7.97 -16.82
C GLU A 17 -5.66 7.57 -18.13
N THR A 18 -4.82 8.45 -18.67
CA THR A 18 -4.14 8.21 -19.96
C THR A 18 -3.16 7.05 -19.87
N ILE A 19 -2.44 6.96 -18.76
CA ILE A 19 -1.50 5.87 -18.49
C ILE A 19 -2.25 4.53 -18.41
N TRP A 20 -3.36 4.51 -17.67
CA TRP A 20 -4.18 3.32 -17.52
C TRP A 20 -4.86 2.90 -18.82
N LYS A 21 -5.38 3.87 -19.58
CA LYS A 21 -5.99 3.64 -20.89
C LYS A 21 -5.01 2.96 -21.83
N THR A 22 -3.84 3.56 -22.05
CA THR A 22 -2.82 3.02 -22.95
C THR A 22 -2.46 1.59 -22.56
N ARG A 23 -2.21 1.35 -21.27
CA ARG A 23 -1.80 0.03 -20.80
C ARG A 23 -2.88 -1.03 -20.96
N ILE A 24 -4.13 -0.68 -20.66
CA ILE A 24 -5.25 -1.61 -20.77
C ILE A 24 -5.56 -1.92 -22.23
N GLU A 25 -5.55 -0.93 -23.10
CA GLU A 25 -5.82 -1.14 -24.54
C GLU A 25 -4.71 -1.97 -25.21
N ASP A 26 -3.45 -1.80 -24.80
CA ASP A 26 -2.32 -2.61 -25.29
C ASP A 26 -2.39 -4.08 -24.79
N ASP A 27 -2.66 -4.28 -23.50
CA ASP A 27 -2.63 -5.61 -22.88
C ASP A 27 -3.97 -6.38 -23.05
N SER A 28 -5.06 -5.69 -23.38
CA SER A 28 -6.42 -6.24 -23.47
C SER A 28 -7.24 -5.62 -24.61
N PRO A 29 -6.83 -5.83 -25.88
CA PRO A 29 -7.43 -5.17 -27.04
C PRO A 29 -8.91 -5.52 -27.28
N ASP A 30 -9.41 -6.59 -26.67
CA ASP A 30 -10.82 -6.98 -26.73
C ASP A 30 -11.74 -6.11 -25.85
N PHE A 31 -11.16 -5.22 -25.04
CA PHE A 31 -11.89 -4.31 -24.18
C PHE A 31 -11.69 -2.86 -24.61
N ARG A 32 -12.72 -2.04 -24.39
CA ARG A 32 -12.60 -0.58 -24.45
C ARG A 32 -12.37 -0.04 -23.04
N PHE A 33 -11.54 0.97 -22.91
CA PHE A 33 -11.37 1.72 -21.68
C PHE A 33 -12.25 2.97 -21.70
N GLU A 34 -13.08 3.16 -20.69
CA GLU A 34 -13.92 4.35 -20.54
C GLU A 34 -13.99 4.81 -19.07
N LEU A 35 -14.09 6.12 -18.83
CA LEU A 35 -14.33 6.65 -17.51
C LEU A 35 -15.74 6.32 -17.04
N LEU A 36 -15.88 5.78 -15.83
CA LEU A 36 -17.18 5.40 -15.26
C LEU A 36 -18.17 6.57 -15.17
N GLU A 37 -17.65 7.80 -15.05
CA GLU A 37 -18.47 9.01 -14.99
C GLU A 37 -19.04 9.42 -16.34
N HIS A 38 -18.41 9.00 -17.45
CA HIS A 38 -18.75 9.42 -18.80
C HIS A 38 -19.28 8.29 -19.69
N VAL A 39 -19.26 7.04 -19.19
CA VAL A 39 -19.70 5.89 -19.99
C VAL A 39 -21.19 5.97 -20.32
N GLU A 40 -21.52 5.97 -21.59
CA GLU A 40 -22.90 5.99 -22.06
C GLU A 40 -23.54 4.59 -22.05
N GLN A 41 -22.78 3.57 -22.47
CA GLN A 41 -23.24 2.18 -22.58
C GLN A 41 -22.99 1.40 -21.27
N LYS A 42 -23.65 1.77 -20.20
CA LYS A 42 -23.47 1.17 -18.86
C LYS A 42 -23.59 -0.35 -18.83
N GLN A 43 -24.44 -0.92 -19.67
CA GLN A 43 -24.64 -2.37 -19.79
C GLN A 43 -23.45 -3.11 -20.38
N CYS A 44 -22.51 -2.39 -21.04
CA CYS A 44 -21.29 -2.95 -21.61
C CYS A 44 -20.13 -2.99 -20.60
N VAL A 45 -20.22 -2.29 -19.49
CA VAL A 45 -19.20 -2.32 -18.43
C VAL A 45 -19.20 -3.69 -17.76
N LYS A 46 -18.07 -4.39 -17.87
CA LYS A 46 -17.88 -5.74 -17.31
C LYS A 46 -16.94 -5.73 -16.11
N TYR A 47 -16.00 -4.83 -16.09
CA TYR A 47 -15.03 -4.67 -15.01
C TYR A 47 -14.90 -3.20 -14.62
N ALA A 48 -14.72 -2.93 -13.34
CA ALA A 48 -14.45 -1.59 -12.83
C ALA A 48 -13.05 -1.60 -12.19
N LEU A 49 -12.20 -0.71 -12.64
CA LEU A 49 -10.88 -0.44 -12.06
C LEU A 49 -10.97 0.88 -11.31
N VAL A 50 -10.90 0.84 -9.96
CA VAL A 50 -11.30 1.99 -9.15
C VAL A 50 -10.34 2.29 -8.02
N TRP A 51 -10.21 3.59 -7.72
CA TRP A 51 -9.64 4.09 -6.48
C TRP A 51 -10.59 5.11 -5.84
N SER A 52 -10.97 4.87 -4.59
CA SER A 52 -11.86 5.76 -3.83
C SER A 52 -13.10 6.27 -4.60
N PRO A 53 -13.90 5.40 -5.24
CA PRO A 53 -15.10 5.83 -5.95
C PRO A 53 -16.11 6.42 -4.96
N PRO A 54 -16.91 7.42 -5.37
CA PRO A 54 -18.02 7.91 -4.55
C PRO A 54 -19.07 6.82 -4.34
N ASN A 55 -19.70 6.85 -3.18
CA ASN A 55 -20.75 5.89 -2.84
C ASN A 55 -21.86 5.88 -3.92
N GLY A 56 -22.30 4.70 -4.29
CA GLY A 56 -23.35 4.50 -5.27
C GLY A 56 -22.92 4.64 -6.74
N LEU A 57 -21.67 4.99 -7.05
CA LEU A 57 -21.20 5.03 -8.44
C LEU A 57 -21.38 3.68 -9.13
N LEU A 58 -20.95 2.62 -8.46
CA LEU A 58 -20.88 1.27 -9.04
C LEU A 58 -22.24 0.58 -9.18
N GLN A 59 -23.28 1.00 -8.43
CA GLN A 59 -24.62 0.42 -8.55
C GLN A 59 -25.26 0.59 -9.93
N ASN A 60 -24.77 1.56 -10.71
CA ASN A 60 -25.31 1.86 -12.03
C ASN A 60 -24.89 0.86 -13.12
N PHE A 61 -24.04 -0.12 -12.79
CA PHE A 61 -23.44 -1.06 -13.76
C PHE A 61 -23.90 -2.50 -13.50
N GLU A 62 -25.12 -2.82 -13.93
CA GLU A 62 -25.80 -4.09 -13.65
C GLU A 62 -25.07 -5.35 -14.15
N ASN A 63 -24.23 -5.20 -15.17
CA ASN A 63 -23.48 -6.31 -15.79
C ASN A 63 -22.04 -6.43 -15.32
N LEU A 64 -21.70 -5.75 -14.22
CA LEU A 64 -20.38 -5.80 -13.61
C LEU A 64 -20.06 -7.22 -13.15
N LYS A 65 -18.88 -7.72 -13.50
CA LYS A 65 -18.41 -9.07 -13.12
C LYS A 65 -17.40 -9.06 -11.97
N ALA A 66 -16.59 -8.00 -11.88
CA ALA A 66 -15.63 -7.80 -10.81
C ALA A 66 -15.23 -6.33 -10.67
N ILE A 67 -14.77 -5.98 -9.48
CA ILE A 67 -14.20 -4.66 -9.14
C ILE A 67 -12.73 -4.88 -8.80
N PHE A 68 -11.85 -4.16 -9.48
CA PHE A 68 -10.41 -4.13 -9.23
C PHE A 68 -10.07 -2.82 -8.51
N VAL A 69 -9.49 -2.94 -7.31
CA VAL A 69 -9.11 -1.78 -6.50
C VAL A 69 -7.63 -1.48 -6.72
N LEU A 70 -7.30 -0.25 -7.06
CA LEU A 70 -5.93 0.22 -7.34
C LEU A 70 -5.04 0.32 -6.09
N GLY A 71 -5.48 -0.23 -4.98
CA GLY A 71 -4.74 -0.25 -3.73
C GLY A 71 -5.00 -1.49 -2.90
N ALA A 72 -4.29 -1.62 -1.78
CA ALA A 72 -4.43 -2.74 -0.85
C ALA A 72 -5.65 -2.58 0.08
N GLY A 73 -5.99 -1.35 0.45
CA GLY A 73 -7.12 -1.03 1.33
C GLY A 73 -8.44 -1.03 0.59
N VAL A 74 -9.43 -1.75 1.10
CA VAL A 74 -10.79 -1.84 0.53
C VAL A 74 -11.86 -1.35 1.49
N ASP A 75 -11.49 -0.89 2.70
CA ASP A 75 -12.44 -0.56 3.76
C ASP A 75 -13.42 0.56 3.37
N ALA A 76 -12.95 1.57 2.62
CA ALA A 76 -13.80 2.65 2.14
C ALA A 76 -14.84 2.12 1.14
N LEU A 77 -14.41 1.26 0.21
CA LEU A 77 -15.30 0.65 -0.78
C LEU A 77 -16.36 -0.24 -0.12
N LEU A 78 -15.96 -1.04 0.88
CA LEU A 78 -16.87 -1.95 1.60
C LEU A 78 -17.91 -1.23 2.47
N ARG A 79 -17.73 0.06 2.75
CA ARG A 79 -18.72 0.88 3.46
C ARG A 79 -19.83 1.43 2.56
N ASP A 80 -19.69 1.29 1.23
CA ASP A 80 -20.75 1.73 0.31
C ASP A 80 -21.97 0.82 0.45
N PRO A 81 -23.13 1.34 0.91
CA PRO A 81 -24.34 0.53 1.08
C PRO A 81 -24.95 0.06 -0.25
N HIS A 82 -24.49 0.64 -1.36
CA HIS A 82 -24.96 0.32 -2.71
C HIS A 82 -23.93 -0.48 -3.53
N LEU A 83 -22.92 -1.05 -2.86
CA LEU A 83 -21.87 -1.82 -3.51
C LEU A 83 -22.45 -3.08 -4.19
N PRO A 84 -22.20 -3.28 -5.50
CA PRO A 84 -22.62 -4.49 -6.19
C PRO A 84 -22.01 -5.76 -5.58
N GLN A 85 -22.80 -6.83 -5.52
CA GLN A 85 -22.37 -8.14 -4.99
C GLN A 85 -21.58 -8.92 -6.03
N VAL A 86 -20.38 -8.44 -6.33
CA VAL A 86 -19.44 -9.04 -7.27
C VAL A 86 -18.06 -9.22 -6.60
N PRO A 87 -17.20 -10.09 -7.11
CA PRO A 87 -15.84 -10.22 -6.59
C PRO A 87 -15.08 -8.90 -6.57
N ILE A 88 -14.37 -8.63 -5.46
CA ILE A 88 -13.47 -7.50 -5.30
C ILE A 88 -12.04 -8.02 -5.30
N VAL A 89 -11.25 -7.55 -6.24
CA VAL A 89 -9.83 -7.87 -6.36
C VAL A 89 -9.02 -6.65 -5.93
N ARG A 90 -8.12 -6.84 -4.98
CA ARG A 90 -7.25 -5.78 -4.47
C ARG A 90 -5.78 -6.06 -4.77
N LEU A 91 -4.96 -5.03 -4.75
CA LEU A 91 -3.51 -5.21 -4.76
C LEU A 91 -3.06 -5.74 -3.39
N GLU A 92 -2.30 -6.84 -3.37
CA GLU A 92 -1.67 -7.31 -2.13
C GLU A 92 -0.29 -6.69 -1.93
N ASP A 93 0.56 -6.81 -2.92
CA ASP A 93 1.88 -6.16 -2.95
C ASP A 93 2.33 -5.97 -4.41
N ALA A 94 2.34 -4.72 -4.86
CA ALA A 94 2.88 -4.33 -6.16
C ALA A 94 4.28 -3.68 -6.01
N GLY A 95 5.14 -4.25 -5.17
CA GLY A 95 6.46 -3.71 -4.83
C GLY A 95 6.41 -2.65 -3.72
N MET A 96 5.24 -2.40 -3.13
CA MET A 96 5.06 -1.42 -2.06
C MET A 96 5.84 -1.82 -0.80
N ALA A 97 5.91 -3.10 -0.47
CA ALA A 97 6.61 -3.57 0.72
C ALA A 97 8.10 -3.21 0.67
N THR A 98 8.73 -3.33 -0.49
CA THR A 98 10.14 -2.93 -0.68
C THR A 98 10.32 -1.42 -0.56
N GLN A 99 9.46 -0.63 -1.18
CA GLN A 99 9.50 0.83 -1.08
C GLN A 99 9.30 1.31 0.35
N MET A 100 8.35 0.72 1.07
CA MET A 100 8.13 1.01 2.50
C MET A 100 9.32 0.62 3.35
N ALA A 101 9.98 -0.49 3.04
CA ALA A 101 11.21 -0.87 3.75
C ALA A 101 12.32 0.18 3.56
N HIS A 102 12.52 0.69 2.36
CA HIS A 102 13.48 1.76 2.10
C HIS A 102 13.14 3.04 2.87
N TYR A 103 11.86 3.42 2.89
CA TYR A 103 11.40 4.58 3.65
C TYR A 103 11.66 4.44 5.15
N VAL A 104 11.33 3.28 5.72
CA VAL A 104 11.57 2.99 7.15
C VAL A 104 13.06 2.94 7.46
N ILE A 105 13.88 2.32 6.62
CA ILE A 105 15.35 2.28 6.79
C ILE A 105 15.93 3.69 6.81
N TYR A 106 15.49 4.57 5.91
CA TYR A 106 15.90 5.97 5.93
C TYR A 106 15.56 6.63 7.28
N GLY A 107 14.34 6.45 7.79
CA GLY A 107 13.92 6.96 9.09
C GLY A 107 14.77 6.43 10.23
N VAL A 108 14.98 5.11 10.28
CA VAL A 108 15.80 4.45 11.31
C VAL A 108 17.22 4.99 11.32
N LEU A 109 17.86 5.07 10.15
CA LEU A 109 19.22 5.61 10.02
C LEU A 109 19.29 7.10 10.39
N ARG A 110 18.29 7.88 9.98
CA ARG A 110 18.19 9.29 10.30
C ARG A 110 18.19 9.54 11.81
N PHE A 111 17.39 8.77 12.55
CA PHE A 111 17.33 8.86 14.01
C PHE A 111 18.59 8.31 14.67
N GLN A 112 19.00 7.10 14.34
CA GLN A 112 20.14 6.44 14.97
C GLN A 112 21.46 7.21 14.75
N ARG A 113 21.63 7.85 13.57
CA ARG A 113 22.83 8.62 13.21
C ARG A 113 22.73 10.12 13.49
N HIS A 114 21.61 10.59 14.06
CA HIS A 114 21.37 12.01 14.34
C HIS A 114 21.55 12.93 13.11
N PHE A 115 21.05 12.49 11.92
CA PHE A 115 21.22 13.28 10.71
C PHE A 115 20.60 14.67 10.78
N GLU A 116 19.58 14.88 11.59
CA GLU A 116 18.98 16.21 11.81
C GLU A 116 19.97 17.15 12.49
N THR A 117 20.65 16.69 13.54
CA THR A 117 21.67 17.48 14.22
C THR A 117 22.83 17.85 13.30
N TYR A 118 23.29 16.89 12.48
CA TYR A 118 24.33 17.16 11.50
C TYR A 118 23.85 18.09 10.39
N GLN A 119 22.58 18.06 9.99
CA GLN A 119 22.01 18.99 9.04
C GLN A 119 21.99 20.42 9.61
N ASP A 120 21.66 20.57 10.89
CA ASP A 120 21.69 21.86 11.58
C ASP A 120 23.13 22.38 11.71
N PHE A 121 24.08 21.50 12.03
CA PHE A 121 25.49 21.87 12.03
C PHE A 121 25.97 22.36 10.66
N GLN A 122 25.60 21.66 9.60
CA GLN A 122 25.92 22.04 8.24
C GLN A 122 25.33 23.42 7.88
N ASN A 123 24.07 23.65 8.21
CA ASN A 123 23.39 24.92 7.94
C ASN A 123 24.07 26.11 8.67
N ASN A 124 24.56 25.85 9.87
CA ASN A 124 25.25 26.86 10.70
C ASN A 124 26.78 26.88 10.45
N ARG A 125 27.31 26.12 9.48
CA ARG A 125 28.76 26.01 9.21
C ARG A 125 29.55 25.60 10.46
N HIS A 126 28.94 24.82 11.32
CA HIS A 126 29.51 24.30 12.55
C HIS A 126 29.99 22.86 12.32
N TRP A 127 31.19 22.56 12.80
CA TRP A 127 31.74 21.21 12.73
C TRP A 127 31.97 20.68 14.15
N GLU A 128 31.18 19.69 14.53
CA GLU A 128 31.33 19.00 15.82
C GLU A 128 30.98 17.51 15.67
N PRO A 129 31.86 16.58 16.13
CA PRO A 129 31.54 15.17 16.12
C PRO A 129 30.59 14.83 17.28
N LEU A 130 29.48 14.15 17.00
CA LEU A 130 28.64 13.59 18.04
C LEU A 130 29.28 12.31 18.58
N THR A 131 29.53 12.31 19.89
CA THR A 131 30.21 11.18 20.58
C THR A 131 29.24 10.19 21.24
N ASN A 132 27.97 10.57 21.39
CA ASN A 132 26.94 9.79 22.08
C ASN A 132 25.96 9.14 21.09
N ILE A 133 26.48 8.57 20.01
CA ILE A 133 25.63 7.80 19.08
C ILE A 133 25.42 6.41 19.66
N GLU A 134 24.17 6.00 19.83
CA GLU A 134 23.83 4.65 20.30
C GLU A 134 24.36 3.60 19.32
N PRO A 135 25.10 2.59 19.81
CA PRO A 135 25.55 1.48 18.97
C PRO A 135 24.36 0.75 18.33
N ILE A 136 24.56 0.27 17.11
CA ILE A 136 23.48 -0.38 16.33
C ILE A 136 22.86 -1.56 17.07
N GLU A 137 23.67 -2.30 17.82
CA GLU A 137 23.27 -3.50 18.59
C GLU A 137 22.32 -3.16 19.78
N ARG A 138 22.28 -1.91 20.19
CA ARG A 138 21.41 -1.43 21.27
C ARG A 138 20.20 -0.65 20.75
N PHE A 139 20.24 -0.20 19.50
CA PHE A 139 19.16 0.54 18.89
C PHE A 139 18.06 -0.40 18.41
N VAL A 140 17.14 -0.73 19.30
CA VAL A 140 16.04 -1.66 19.01
C VAL A 140 14.97 -0.99 18.18
N VAL A 141 14.57 -1.63 17.08
CA VAL A 141 13.51 -1.17 16.20
C VAL A 141 12.25 -2.03 16.39
N GLY A 142 11.17 -1.40 16.83
CA GLY A 142 9.86 -2.04 16.97
C GLY A 142 9.02 -1.91 15.70
N ILE A 143 8.52 -3.02 15.17
CA ILE A 143 7.62 -3.05 14.01
C ILE A 143 6.23 -3.49 14.45
N MET A 144 5.29 -2.56 14.45
CA MET A 144 3.89 -2.84 14.79
C MET A 144 3.09 -3.16 13.53
N GLY A 145 2.66 -4.43 13.42
CA GLY A 145 1.99 -4.97 12.24
C GLY A 145 2.91 -5.81 11.35
N LEU A 146 2.87 -7.16 11.52
CA LEU A 146 3.67 -8.12 10.76
C LEU A 146 2.88 -8.76 9.61
N GLY A 147 2.09 -7.94 8.89
CA GLY A 147 1.46 -8.33 7.63
C GLY A 147 2.46 -8.36 6.46
N ALA A 148 1.95 -8.40 5.23
CA ALA A 148 2.79 -8.47 4.01
C ALA A 148 3.89 -7.39 3.99
N ILE A 149 3.55 -6.15 4.30
CA ILE A 149 4.51 -5.02 4.30
C ILE A 149 5.43 -5.09 5.53
N GLY A 150 4.87 -5.17 6.74
CA GLY A 150 5.66 -5.11 7.98
C GLY A 150 6.66 -6.25 8.14
N ALA A 151 6.34 -7.44 7.64
CA ALA A 151 7.26 -8.57 7.64
C ALA A 151 8.50 -8.32 6.73
N VAL A 152 8.30 -7.68 5.57
CA VAL A 152 9.39 -7.29 4.68
C VAL A 152 10.24 -6.19 5.33
N VAL A 153 9.60 -5.17 5.89
CA VAL A 153 10.29 -4.09 6.63
C VAL A 153 11.15 -4.67 7.75
N ALA A 154 10.56 -5.53 8.60
CA ALA A 154 11.25 -6.14 9.73
C ALA A 154 12.52 -6.92 9.28
N LYS A 155 12.39 -7.74 8.23
CA LYS A 155 13.52 -8.48 7.66
C LYS A 155 14.61 -7.56 7.10
N GLN A 156 14.23 -6.49 6.40
CA GLN A 156 15.19 -5.58 5.79
C GLN A 156 15.95 -4.76 6.86
N VAL A 157 15.26 -4.28 7.89
CA VAL A 157 15.89 -3.57 9.01
C VAL A 157 16.83 -4.49 9.79
N SER A 158 16.43 -5.74 10.05
CA SER A 158 17.26 -6.75 10.73
C SER A 158 18.54 -7.07 9.93
N ARG A 159 18.47 -7.12 8.59
CA ARG A 159 19.63 -7.34 7.72
C ARG A 159 20.69 -6.24 7.80
N LEU A 160 20.30 -5.04 8.24
CA LEU A 160 21.25 -3.96 8.51
C LEU A 160 21.94 -4.07 9.88
N GLY A 161 21.62 -5.11 10.67
CA GLY A 161 22.21 -5.36 11.98
C GLY A 161 21.42 -4.78 13.14
N PHE A 162 20.28 -4.13 12.93
CA PHE A 162 19.43 -3.64 14.01
C PHE A 162 18.70 -4.80 14.70
N PRO A 163 18.66 -4.85 16.04
CA PRO A 163 17.73 -5.70 16.76
C PRO A 163 16.30 -5.29 16.44
N VAL A 164 15.47 -6.24 15.98
CA VAL A 164 14.08 -5.98 15.62
C VAL A 164 13.14 -6.75 16.53
N LEU A 165 12.15 -6.05 17.06
CA LEU A 165 10.97 -6.64 17.69
C LEU A 165 9.77 -6.47 16.76
N GLY A 166 8.89 -7.46 16.71
CA GLY A 166 7.68 -7.39 15.91
C GLY A 166 6.42 -7.66 16.71
N TRP A 167 5.35 -6.92 16.45
CA TRP A 167 4.03 -7.20 17.04
C TRP A 167 2.97 -7.34 15.94
N SER A 168 2.00 -8.22 16.19
CA SER A 168 0.80 -8.37 15.33
C SER A 168 -0.41 -8.86 16.13
N ALA A 169 -1.62 -8.65 15.61
CA ALA A 169 -2.84 -9.10 16.27
C ALA A 169 -2.90 -10.63 16.39
N SER A 170 -2.45 -11.37 15.36
CA SER A 170 -2.37 -12.83 15.35
C SER A 170 -0.92 -13.31 15.44
N PRO A 171 -0.66 -14.56 15.92
CA PRO A 171 0.68 -15.12 15.94
C PRO A 171 1.38 -15.06 14.58
N LYS A 172 2.63 -14.65 14.58
CA LYS A 172 3.52 -14.63 13.40
C LYS A 172 4.90 -15.08 13.82
N GLU A 173 5.55 -15.86 12.96
CA GLU A 173 6.94 -16.26 13.13
C GLU A 173 7.75 -15.68 11.97
N ILE A 174 8.82 -14.97 12.29
CA ILE A 174 9.77 -14.41 11.33
C ILE A 174 11.16 -14.77 11.82
N ASP A 175 11.90 -15.46 10.97
CA ASP A 175 13.25 -15.91 11.30
C ASP A 175 14.15 -14.74 11.73
N GLY A 176 14.86 -14.93 12.85
CA GLY A 176 15.74 -13.94 13.43
C GLY A 176 15.05 -12.74 14.11
N ILE A 177 13.73 -12.72 14.19
CA ILE A 177 12.97 -11.60 14.80
C ILE A 177 12.12 -12.12 15.97
N ARG A 178 12.27 -11.50 17.11
CA ARG A 178 11.40 -11.78 18.26
C ARG A 178 10.04 -11.16 18.05
N THR A 179 8.99 -11.99 18.05
CA THR A 179 7.62 -11.58 17.77
C THR A 179 6.71 -11.67 18.99
N PHE A 180 5.74 -10.77 19.04
CA PHE A 180 4.69 -10.70 20.06
C PHE A 180 3.32 -10.65 19.36
N HIS A 181 2.26 -11.08 20.03
CA HIS A 181 0.92 -11.03 19.46
C HIS A 181 -0.17 -10.79 20.50
N GLY A 182 -1.31 -10.27 19.99
CA GLY A 182 -2.49 -9.97 20.81
C GLY A 182 -2.23 -8.88 21.86
N ASP A 183 -3.25 -8.61 22.68
CA ASP A 183 -3.18 -7.54 23.71
C ASP A 183 -2.12 -7.83 24.78
N GLY A 184 -2.02 -9.06 25.26
CA GLY A 184 -0.99 -9.47 26.21
C GLY A 184 0.44 -9.43 25.65
N GLY A 185 0.59 -9.48 24.33
CA GLY A 185 1.86 -9.30 23.62
C GLY A 185 2.24 -7.83 23.46
N LEU A 186 1.26 -6.95 23.30
CA LEU A 186 1.50 -5.52 23.09
C LEU A 186 2.18 -4.87 24.32
N SER A 187 1.78 -5.24 25.52
CA SER A 187 2.38 -4.72 26.75
C SER A 187 3.83 -5.20 27.01
N ARG A 188 4.30 -6.18 26.23
CA ARG A 188 5.66 -6.77 26.31
C ARG A 188 6.52 -6.39 25.11
N PHE A 189 5.91 -5.82 24.11
CA PHE A 189 6.53 -5.28 22.90
C PHE A 189 7.11 -3.88 23.14
#